data_242b3538b6a39e213331cdf1399e88fc
#
_entry.id   242b3538b6a39e213331cdf1399e88fc
#
_cell.length_a   1.000
_cell.length_b   1.000
_cell.length_c   1.000
_cell.angle_alpha   90.00
_cell.angle_beta   90.00
_cell.angle_gamma   90.00
#
_symmetry.space_group_name_H-M   'P 1'
#
loop_
_entity.id
_entity.type
_entity.pdbx_description
1 polymer ?
#
loop_
_entity_poly.entity_id
_entity_poly.type
_entity_poly.pdbx_seq_one_letter_code
_entity_poly.pdbx_strand_id
1 'polypeptide(L)'
;MTNQIVVGDRVLLEAGFRAARARLEMLAGDEMLQRASEAAYGTGITHLVAAAGPAAGLTRLAAAYLARPAGTDGCAHVSLRWEAIAADGKLFTALEADLMLFPAGDQNTTLALAGGYRAQPGPSGAGLDEAILRRCATVAIRSFVAQVAGVLVHPAGTAGPAIVP
;
A
#
# COMPACT_ATOMS: atom_id res chain seq x y z
N MET A 1 10.03 23.50 1.79
CA MET A 1 10.49 22.16 2.15
C MET A 1 9.33 21.19 2.18
N THR A 2 9.42 20.11 1.45
CA THR A 2 8.42 19.07 1.46
C THR A 2 8.64 18.19 2.68
N ASN A 3 7.69 18.17 3.61
CA ASN A 3 7.79 17.26 4.75
C ASN A 3 7.50 15.85 4.29
N GLN A 4 8.49 14.99 4.41
CA GLN A 4 8.34 13.57 4.14
C GLN A 4 7.95 12.86 5.43
N ILE A 5 6.84 12.16 5.38
CA ILE A 5 6.35 11.33 6.49
C ILE A 5 6.81 9.91 6.23
N VAL A 6 7.61 9.37 7.13
CA VAL A 6 8.05 7.98 7.05
C VAL A 6 6.86 7.08 7.41
N VAL A 7 6.58 6.11 6.54
CA VAL A 7 5.50 5.15 6.74
C VAL A 7 6.04 3.74 6.62
N GLY A 8 5.42 2.82 7.32
CA GLY A 8 5.79 1.41 7.24
C GLY A 8 4.82 0.54 7.99
N ASP A 9 4.81 -0.72 7.62
CA ASP A 9 4.06 -1.77 8.31
C ASP A 9 4.70 -3.11 8.01
N ARG A 10 4.40 -4.09 8.83
CA ARG A 10 4.94 -5.43 8.66
C ARG A 10 3.99 -6.46 9.22
N VAL A 11 3.93 -7.62 8.57
CA VAL A 11 3.07 -8.73 8.99
C VAL A 11 3.78 -10.05 8.73
N LEU A 12 3.55 -11.02 9.60
CA LEU A 12 4.02 -12.39 9.42
C LEU A 12 3.00 -13.18 8.61
N LEU A 13 3.45 -13.78 7.52
CA LEU A 13 2.63 -14.64 6.66
C LEU A 13 2.86 -16.10 7.01
N GLU A 14 1.79 -16.85 7.15
CA GLU A 14 1.84 -18.32 7.28
C GLU A 14 1.99 -18.98 5.92
N ALA A 15 3.06 -18.64 5.22
CA ALA A 15 3.40 -19.17 3.91
C ALA A 15 4.91 -19.15 3.75
N GLY A 16 5.47 -20.20 3.14
CA GLY A 16 6.89 -20.27 2.89
C GLY A 16 7.36 -19.21 1.90
N PHE A 17 8.62 -18.82 2.00
CA PHE A 17 9.17 -17.71 1.21
C PHE A 17 9.05 -17.94 -0.30
N ARG A 18 9.36 -19.14 -0.79
CA ARG A 18 9.29 -19.44 -2.23
C ARG A 18 7.86 -19.29 -2.76
N ALA A 19 6.88 -19.80 -2.01
CA ALA A 19 5.48 -19.71 -2.40
C ALA A 19 5.01 -18.26 -2.36
N ALA A 20 5.33 -17.52 -1.29
CA ALA A 20 4.98 -16.12 -1.17
C ALA A 20 5.61 -15.27 -2.27
N ARG A 21 6.89 -15.51 -2.58
CA ARG A 21 7.61 -14.83 -3.65
C ARG A 21 6.97 -15.07 -5.02
N ALA A 22 6.66 -16.32 -5.33
CA ALA A 22 6.02 -16.68 -6.60
C ALA A 22 4.66 -15.99 -6.74
N ARG A 23 3.87 -15.96 -5.67
CA ARG A 23 2.57 -15.27 -5.65
C ARG A 23 2.73 -13.75 -5.81
N LEU A 24 3.73 -13.16 -5.18
CA LEU A 24 4.00 -11.74 -5.34
C LEU A 24 4.39 -11.39 -6.79
N GLU A 25 5.19 -12.22 -7.43
CA GLU A 25 5.56 -12.05 -8.83
C GLU A 25 4.32 -12.11 -9.75
N MET A 26 3.39 -13.01 -9.46
CA MET A 26 2.13 -13.09 -10.20
C MET A 26 1.27 -11.85 -9.98
N LEU A 27 1.18 -11.37 -8.73
CA LEU A 27 0.40 -10.17 -8.40
C LEU A 27 0.96 -8.92 -9.06
N ALA A 28 2.28 -8.80 -9.15
CA ALA A 28 2.91 -7.64 -9.76
C ALA A 28 2.67 -7.58 -11.28
N GLY A 29 2.42 -8.73 -11.91
CA GLY A 29 2.05 -8.79 -13.32
C GLY A 29 0.57 -8.64 -13.59
N ASP A 30 -0.25 -8.60 -12.56
CA ASP A 30 -1.71 -8.51 -12.64
C ASP A 30 -2.20 -7.18 -12.09
N GLU A 31 -3.46 -6.86 -12.33
CA GLU A 31 -4.10 -5.64 -11.83
C GLU A 31 -4.37 -5.66 -10.31
N MET A 32 -4.08 -6.76 -9.65
CA MET A 32 -4.40 -6.94 -8.23
C MET A 32 -3.69 -5.93 -7.33
N LEU A 33 -2.40 -5.66 -7.57
CA LEU A 33 -1.68 -4.66 -6.77
C LEU A 33 -2.19 -3.25 -7.06
N GLN A 34 -2.62 -2.98 -8.28
CA GLN A 34 -3.26 -1.72 -8.64
C GLN A 34 -4.57 -1.54 -7.86
N ARG A 35 -5.42 -2.56 -7.86
CA ARG A 35 -6.69 -2.53 -7.13
C ARG A 35 -6.50 -2.41 -5.63
N ALA A 36 -5.51 -3.12 -5.08
CA ALA A 36 -5.17 -3.02 -3.66
C ALA A 36 -4.70 -1.61 -3.30
N SER A 37 -3.93 -0.97 -4.18
CA SER A 37 -3.48 0.40 -4.02
C SER A 37 -4.66 1.38 -3.99
N GLU A 38 -5.58 1.25 -4.94
CA GLU A 38 -6.77 2.11 -5.02
C GLU A 38 -7.68 1.94 -3.80
N ALA A 39 -7.92 0.71 -3.38
CA ALA A 39 -8.75 0.43 -2.21
C ALA A 39 -8.10 0.95 -0.92
N ALA A 40 -6.80 0.78 -0.78
CA ALA A 40 -6.05 1.26 0.38
C ALA A 40 -6.04 2.79 0.45
N TYR A 41 -5.81 3.44 -0.67
CA TYR A 41 -5.89 4.90 -0.77
C TYR A 41 -7.28 5.40 -0.37
N GLY A 42 -8.33 4.76 -0.87
CA GLY A 42 -9.71 5.07 -0.50
C GLY A 42 -9.99 4.95 0.99
N THR A 43 -9.42 3.94 1.64
CA THR A 43 -9.53 3.78 3.10
C THR A 43 -8.87 4.95 3.83
N GLY A 44 -7.69 5.38 3.40
CA GLY A 44 -7.01 6.54 3.96
C GLY A 44 -7.81 7.83 3.77
N ILE A 45 -8.41 8.02 2.60
CA ILE A 45 -9.24 9.19 2.31
C ILE A 45 -10.51 9.22 3.18
N THR A 46 -11.12 8.08 3.45
CA THR A 46 -12.27 8.01 4.36
C THR A 46 -11.90 8.55 5.74
N HIS A 47 -10.73 8.20 6.25
CA HIS A 47 -10.23 8.74 7.52
C HIS A 47 -9.92 10.24 7.43
N LEU A 48 -9.39 10.69 6.30
CA LEU A 48 -9.08 12.09 6.09
C LEU A 48 -10.36 12.94 6.07
N VAL A 49 -11.39 12.47 5.40
CA VAL A 49 -12.70 13.15 5.36
C VAL A 49 -13.31 13.24 6.75
N ALA A 50 -13.23 12.17 7.54
CA ALA A 50 -13.74 12.18 8.91
C ALA A 50 -13.00 13.18 9.81
N ALA A 51 -11.70 13.41 9.58
CA ALA A 51 -10.87 14.28 10.39
C ALA A 51 -10.88 15.74 9.90
N ALA A 52 -10.93 15.96 8.57
CA ALA A 52 -10.70 17.27 7.96
C ALA A 52 -11.87 17.79 7.11
N GLY A 53 -12.94 17.02 6.99
CA GLY A 53 -14.16 17.43 6.27
C GLY A 53 -14.24 16.94 4.84
N PRO A 54 -15.42 17.09 4.18
CA PRO A 54 -15.71 16.50 2.87
C PRO A 54 -14.80 16.95 1.73
N ALA A 55 -14.26 18.16 1.80
CA ALA A 55 -13.38 18.69 0.75
C ALA A 55 -12.11 17.85 0.59
N ALA A 56 -11.63 17.21 1.66
CA ALA A 56 -10.48 16.32 1.62
C ALA A 56 -10.73 15.06 0.77
N GLY A 57 -11.98 14.67 0.58
CA GLY A 57 -12.37 13.50 -0.24
C GLY A 57 -12.36 13.76 -1.74
N LEU A 58 -12.06 14.98 -2.19
CA LEU A 58 -11.98 15.32 -3.61
C LEU A 58 -10.66 14.88 -4.27
N THR A 59 -9.73 14.33 -3.50
CA THR A 59 -8.51 13.76 -4.04
C THR A 59 -8.73 12.34 -4.53
N ARG A 60 -7.97 11.94 -5.51
CA ARG A 60 -8.02 10.57 -6.04
C ARG A 60 -6.65 10.06 -6.39
N LEU A 61 -6.48 8.75 -6.34
CA LEU A 61 -5.25 8.12 -6.80
C LEU A 61 -5.23 8.18 -8.33
N ALA A 62 -4.31 8.96 -8.88
CA ALA A 62 -4.18 9.14 -10.32
C ALA A 62 -3.33 8.03 -10.95
N ALA A 63 -2.34 7.54 -10.20
CA ALA A 63 -1.42 6.53 -10.71
C ALA A 63 -0.85 5.71 -9.56
N ALA A 64 -0.68 4.41 -9.82
CA ALA A 64 0.08 3.51 -8.98
C ALA A 64 1.09 2.80 -9.87
N TYR A 65 2.36 3.08 -9.66
CA TYR A 65 3.44 2.49 -10.42
C TYR A 65 4.06 1.36 -9.61
N LEU A 66 4.24 0.23 -10.25
CA LEU A 66 4.80 -0.96 -9.63
C LEU A 66 5.95 -1.46 -10.49
N ALA A 67 7.13 -1.47 -9.93
CA ALA A 67 8.28 -2.06 -10.60
C ALA A 67 8.21 -3.58 -10.52
N ARG A 68 8.86 -4.25 -11.46
CA ARG A 68 8.92 -5.71 -11.45
C ARG A 68 9.58 -6.22 -10.16
N PRO A 69 9.09 -7.31 -9.59
CA PRO A 69 9.74 -7.91 -8.44
C PRO A 69 11.19 -8.24 -8.74
N ALA A 70 12.06 -7.86 -7.83
CA ALA A 70 13.47 -8.16 -7.88
C ALA A 70 13.91 -8.79 -6.56
N GLY A 71 15.09 -9.36 -6.52
CA GLY A 71 15.64 -9.85 -5.29
C GLY A 71 16.46 -11.12 -5.45
N THR A 72 16.93 -11.60 -4.32
CA THR A 72 17.74 -12.81 -4.18
C THR A 72 16.94 -13.87 -3.44
N ASP A 73 17.57 -15.00 -3.14
CA ASP A 73 16.96 -16.08 -2.36
C ASP A 73 16.64 -15.69 -0.91
N GLY A 74 17.21 -14.59 -0.43
CA GLY A 74 16.97 -14.10 0.94
C GLY A 74 16.04 -12.89 1.04
N CYS A 75 15.64 -12.31 -0.08
CA CYS A 75 14.76 -11.15 -0.09
C CYS A 75 14.14 -10.95 -1.46
N ALA A 76 12.86 -10.66 -1.50
CA ALA A 76 12.20 -10.18 -2.71
C ALA A 76 11.60 -8.81 -2.44
N HIS A 77 11.57 -7.94 -3.43
CA HIS A 77 10.96 -6.63 -3.26
C HIS A 77 10.28 -6.13 -4.54
N VAL A 78 9.29 -5.29 -4.34
CA VAL A 78 8.59 -4.56 -5.39
C VAL A 78 8.59 -3.09 -4.98
N SER A 79 9.15 -2.24 -5.83
CA SER A 79 9.05 -0.80 -5.61
C SER A 79 7.70 -0.31 -6.08
N LEU A 80 7.06 0.50 -5.25
CA LEU A 80 5.77 1.09 -5.60
C LEU A 80 5.79 2.59 -5.43
N ARG A 81 5.01 3.25 -6.25
CA ARG A 81 4.82 4.69 -6.20
C ARG A 81 3.36 5.02 -6.42
N TRP A 82 2.78 5.76 -5.50
CA TRP A 82 1.42 6.28 -5.62
C TRP A 82 1.47 7.79 -5.84
N GLU A 83 0.66 8.27 -6.77
CA GLU A 83 0.45 9.69 -6.97
C GLU A 83 -1.04 9.99 -6.89
N ALA A 84 -1.42 10.87 -5.99
CA ALA A 84 -2.78 11.33 -5.84
C ALA A 84 -2.90 12.77 -6.28
N ILE A 85 -3.99 13.10 -6.95
CA ILE A 85 -4.27 14.46 -7.43
C ILE A 85 -5.51 15.01 -6.73
N ALA A 86 -5.48 16.33 -6.52
CA ALA A 86 -6.61 17.08 -6.01
C ALA A 86 -7.63 17.37 -7.12
N ALA A 87 -8.76 17.96 -6.76
CA ALA A 87 -9.83 18.30 -7.70
C ALA A 87 -9.39 19.26 -8.82
N ASP A 88 -8.37 20.08 -8.56
CA ASP A 88 -7.80 21.00 -9.55
C ASP A 88 -6.80 20.34 -10.52
N GLY A 89 -6.59 19.03 -10.39
CA GLY A 89 -5.64 18.28 -11.20
C GLY A 89 -4.19 18.35 -10.76
N LYS A 90 -3.89 19.10 -9.71
CA LYS A 90 -2.52 19.21 -9.18
C LYS A 90 -2.18 18.06 -8.25
N LEU A 91 -0.88 17.72 -8.20
CA LEU A 91 -0.39 16.69 -7.29
C LEU A 91 -0.73 17.07 -5.85
N PHE A 92 -1.43 16.18 -5.17
CA PHE A 92 -1.78 16.35 -3.75
C PHE A 92 -0.79 15.62 -2.85
N THR A 93 -0.57 14.35 -3.11
CA THR A 93 0.34 13.52 -2.34
C THR A 93 1.08 12.54 -3.23
N ALA A 94 2.24 12.10 -2.76
CA ALA A 94 2.99 11.02 -3.38
C ALA A 94 3.56 10.10 -2.32
N LEU A 95 3.52 8.81 -2.59
CA LEU A 95 4.17 7.77 -1.79
C LEU A 95 5.22 7.08 -2.64
N GLU A 96 6.41 6.92 -2.09
CA GLU A 96 7.44 6.06 -2.65
C GLU A 96 7.83 5.04 -1.59
N ALA A 97 7.67 3.76 -1.89
CA ALA A 97 7.88 2.71 -0.91
C ALA A 97 8.36 1.41 -1.56
N ASP A 98 8.94 0.57 -0.75
CA ASP A 98 9.32 -0.78 -1.13
C ASP A 98 8.49 -1.78 -0.34
N LEU A 99 7.89 -2.71 -1.07
CA LEU A 99 7.21 -3.87 -0.50
C LEU A 99 8.20 -5.03 -0.55
N MET A 100 8.47 -5.63 0.60
CA MET A 100 9.56 -6.59 0.77
C MET A 100 9.06 -7.89 1.38
N LEU A 101 9.67 -9.00 0.95
CA LEU A 101 9.47 -10.32 1.54
C LEU A 101 10.79 -10.83 2.08
N PHE A 102 10.78 -11.33 3.31
CA PHE A 102 11.92 -11.96 3.96
C PHE A 102 11.52 -13.32 4.55
N PRO A 103 12.34 -14.35 4.39
CA PRO A 103 12.10 -15.62 5.09
C PRO A 103 12.05 -15.39 6.61
N ALA A 104 11.09 -16.03 7.28
CA ALA A 104 10.94 -15.97 8.73
C ALA A 104 10.82 -17.38 9.32
N GLY A 105 11.67 -18.29 8.86
CA GLY A 105 11.62 -19.71 9.16
C GLY A 105 11.16 -20.51 7.94
N ASP A 106 11.02 -21.81 8.10
CA ASP A 106 10.74 -22.71 6.97
C ASP A 106 9.34 -22.55 6.38
N GLN A 107 8.38 -22.14 7.23
CA GLN A 107 6.96 -22.08 6.86
C GLN A 107 6.39 -20.68 6.90
N ASN A 108 7.19 -19.69 7.22
CA ASN A 108 6.72 -18.31 7.39
C ASN A 108 7.55 -17.32 6.59
N THR A 109 6.92 -16.20 6.27
CA THR A 109 7.55 -15.10 5.54
C THR A 109 7.11 -13.79 6.17
N THR A 110 8.02 -12.84 6.32
CA THR A 110 7.67 -11.48 6.73
C THR A 110 7.39 -10.66 5.48
N LEU A 111 6.21 -10.06 5.42
CA LEU A 111 5.86 -9.04 4.45
C LEU A 111 6.02 -7.68 5.12
N ALA A 112 6.85 -6.82 4.56
CA ALA A 112 7.10 -5.49 5.09
C ALA A 112 6.94 -4.45 4.00
N LEU A 113 6.48 -3.27 4.40
CA LEU A 113 6.47 -2.10 3.54
C LEU A 113 7.16 -0.96 4.28
N ALA A 114 8.05 -0.27 3.59
CA ALA A 114 8.74 0.90 4.14
C ALA A 114 8.87 1.96 3.06
N GLY A 115 8.60 3.20 3.40
CA GLY A 115 8.71 4.28 2.45
C GLY A 115 8.45 5.66 3.03
N GLY A 116 8.27 6.61 2.13
CA GLY A 116 8.03 8.00 2.46
C GLY A 116 6.80 8.55 1.75
N TYR A 117 6.00 9.27 2.49
CA TYR A 117 4.78 9.92 2.02
C TYR A 117 5.00 11.42 2.03
N ARG A 118 4.72 12.07 0.91
CA ARG A 118 4.88 13.52 0.77
C ARG A 118 3.55 14.15 0.42
N ALA A 119 3.18 15.18 1.18
CA ALA A 119 2.05 16.03 0.86
C ALA A 119 2.57 17.33 0.26
N GLN A 120 1.97 17.78 -0.84
CA GLN A 120 2.36 19.03 -1.46
C GLN A 120 1.77 20.21 -0.68
N PRO A 121 2.56 21.25 -0.39
CA PRO A 121 2.03 22.48 0.13
C PRO A 121 1.15 23.16 -0.94
N GLY A 122 -0.01 23.63 -0.58
CA GLY A 122 -0.91 24.30 -1.50
C GLY A 122 -2.30 24.41 -0.90
N PRO A 123 -3.26 24.98 -1.64
CA PRO A 123 -4.62 25.15 -1.11
C PRO A 123 -5.26 23.86 -0.64
N SER A 124 -4.96 22.74 -1.30
CA SER A 124 -5.48 21.41 -0.94
C SER A 124 -4.80 20.82 0.29
N GLY A 125 -3.56 21.21 0.59
CA GLY A 125 -2.80 20.77 1.74
C GLY A 125 -2.68 21.79 2.85
N ALA A 126 -3.01 23.04 2.58
CA ALA A 126 -2.94 24.12 3.56
C ALA A 126 -3.94 23.90 4.70
N GLY A 127 -3.46 23.98 5.93
CA GLY A 127 -4.30 23.81 7.11
C GLY A 127 -4.50 22.37 7.55
N LEU A 128 -3.98 21.38 6.82
CA LEU A 128 -4.01 19.99 7.28
C LEU A 128 -2.86 19.75 8.26
N ASP A 129 -3.23 19.26 9.43
CA ASP A 129 -2.26 18.89 10.45
C ASP A 129 -1.42 17.69 9.99
N GLU A 130 -0.12 17.79 10.15
CA GLU A 130 0.80 16.68 9.85
C GLU A 130 0.41 15.39 10.59
N ALA A 131 -0.09 15.51 11.82
CA ALA A 131 -0.53 14.36 12.59
C ALA A 131 -1.72 13.66 11.93
N ILE A 132 -2.66 14.42 11.36
CA ILE A 132 -3.80 13.88 10.62
C ILE A 132 -3.32 13.17 9.35
N LEU A 133 -2.46 13.81 8.58
CA LEU A 133 -1.89 13.23 7.35
C LEU A 133 -1.13 11.95 7.64
N ARG A 134 -0.32 11.94 8.70
CA ARG A 134 0.43 10.75 9.14
C ARG A 134 -0.50 9.61 9.51
N ARG A 135 -1.56 9.89 10.23
CA ARG A 135 -2.56 8.90 10.63
C ARG A 135 -3.26 8.29 9.43
N CYS A 136 -3.66 9.13 8.47
CA CYS A 136 -4.33 8.68 7.25
C CYS A 136 -3.40 7.87 6.36
N ALA A 137 -2.15 8.28 6.24
CA ALA A 137 -1.13 7.53 5.51
C ALA A 137 -0.89 6.16 6.15
N THR A 138 -0.79 6.10 7.48
CA THR A 138 -0.63 4.85 8.22
C THR A 138 -1.81 3.90 7.99
N VAL A 139 -3.03 4.42 8.01
CA VAL A 139 -4.24 3.61 7.74
C VAL A 139 -4.21 3.06 6.32
N ALA A 140 -3.87 3.88 5.33
CA ALA A 140 -3.77 3.45 3.94
C ALA A 140 -2.72 2.34 3.77
N ILE A 141 -1.55 2.51 4.35
CA ILE A 141 -0.46 1.55 4.28
C ILE A 141 -0.83 0.23 4.95
N ARG A 142 -1.43 0.27 6.12
CA ARG A 142 -1.89 -0.94 6.80
C ARG A 142 -2.94 -1.69 6.01
N SER A 143 -3.86 -0.96 5.40
CA SER A 143 -4.89 -1.54 4.53
C SER A 143 -4.25 -2.23 3.31
N PHE A 144 -3.28 -1.58 2.68
CA PHE A 144 -2.57 -2.16 1.54
C PHE A 144 -1.82 -3.44 1.92
N VAL A 145 -1.04 -3.39 2.99
CA VAL A 145 -0.28 -4.55 3.46
C VAL A 145 -1.21 -5.71 3.83
N ALA A 146 -2.33 -5.43 4.49
CA ALA A 146 -3.32 -6.44 4.84
C ALA A 146 -3.95 -7.09 3.61
N GLN A 147 -4.28 -6.32 2.58
CA GLN A 147 -4.84 -6.85 1.35
C GLN A 147 -3.84 -7.72 0.59
N VAL A 148 -2.59 -7.27 0.48
CA VAL A 148 -1.53 -8.05 -0.16
C VAL A 148 -1.26 -9.32 0.64
N ALA A 149 -1.17 -9.23 1.96
CA ALA A 149 -0.98 -10.39 2.82
C ALA A 149 -2.07 -11.44 2.64
N GLY A 150 -3.33 -11.00 2.58
CA GLY A 150 -4.47 -11.89 2.36
C GLY A 150 -4.35 -12.68 1.04
N VAL A 151 -3.96 -12.03 -0.02
CA VAL A 151 -3.79 -12.69 -1.33
C VAL A 151 -2.57 -13.61 -1.35
N LEU A 152 -1.49 -13.23 -0.68
CA LEU A 152 -0.28 -14.07 -0.62
C LEU A 152 -0.51 -15.35 0.18
N VAL A 153 -1.35 -15.32 1.20
CA VAL A 153 -1.69 -16.49 2.03
C VAL A 153 -2.84 -17.29 1.40
N HIS A 154 -3.84 -16.59 0.86
CA HIS A 154 -5.04 -17.21 0.27
C HIS A 154 -5.19 -16.78 -1.19
N PRO A 155 -4.45 -17.39 -2.13
CA PRO A 155 -4.60 -17.05 -3.54
C PRO A 155 -6.02 -17.29 -4.03
N ALA A 156 -6.51 -16.41 -4.90
CA ALA A 156 -7.90 -16.42 -5.36
C ALA A 156 -8.34 -17.75 -5.97
N GLY A 157 -7.44 -18.51 -6.58
CA GLY A 157 -7.75 -19.80 -7.17
C GLY A 157 -8.01 -20.92 -6.18
N THR A 158 -7.66 -20.75 -4.90
CA THR A 158 -7.79 -21.79 -3.87
C THR A 158 -8.81 -21.42 -2.78
N ALA A 159 -9.28 -20.21 -2.76
CA ALA A 159 -10.20 -19.74 -1.71
C ALA A 159 -11.65 -20.10 -1.96
N GLY A 160 -12.05 -20.35 -3.19
CA GLY A 160 -13.44 -20.59 -3.56
C GLY A 160 -14.14 -21.74 -2.83
N PRO A 161 -13.54 -22.91 -2.67
CA PRO A 161 -14.21 -24.03 -2.05
C PRO A 161 -14.40 -23.92 -0.54
N ALA A 162 -13.79 -22.96 0.08
CA ALA A 162 -13.87 -22.81 1.54
C ALA A 162 -15.23 -22.34 2.07
N ILE A 163 -16.17 -22.03 1.18
CA ILE A 163 -17.44 -21.43 1.56
C ILE A 163 -18.54 -22.48 1.62
N VAL A 164 -18.28 -23.62 2.04
CA VAL A 164 -19.34 -24.59 2.19
C VAL A 164 -19.85 -24.52 3.62
N PRO A 165 -21.11 -24.16 3.80
CA PRO A 165 -21.70 -24.20 5.14
C PRO A 165 -21.79 -25.62 5.66
#